data_89eb7caccfada21d4ebeb0c302927d00
#
_entry.id   89eb7caccfada21d4ebeb0c302927d00
#
_cell.length_a   1.000
_cell.length_b   1.000
_cell.length_c   1.000
_cell.angle_alpha   90.00
_cell.angle_beta   90.00
_cell.angle_gamma   90.00
#
_symmetry.space_group_name_H-M   'P 1'
#
loop_
_entity.id
_entity.type
_entity.pdbx_description
1 polymer ?
#
loop_
_entity_poly.entity_id
_entity_poly.type
_entity_poly.pdbx_seq_one_letter_code
_entity_poly.pdbx_strand_id
1 'polypeptide(L)'
;MVILYIDGKILTTLPLNNIKLPSTLSRSIGINKKYDLSSTKNITHTTTYYVSKFNDNYYYTPITTVSNDEREKIEIIIDSLSSCVIDEKLMSFLNNNTEMLNFEQTDNTITVNFDENILINLEKYEILEEVLYTISLSIYDNYPVEEVIFMVNDEKITKTTAKLLE
;
A
#
# COMPACT_ATOMS: atom_id res chain seq x y z
N MET A 1 2.43 5.77 17.82
CA MET A 1 1.37 6.68 18.30
C MET A 1 1.97 8.07 18.46
N VAL A 2 1.36 9.10 17.87
CA VAL A 2 1.85 10.49 17.88
C VAL A 2 0.76 11.39 18.44
N ILE A 3 1.14 12.37 19.27
CA ILE A 3 0.25 13.43 19.77
C ILE A 3 0.85 14.76 19.31
N LEU A 4 0.01 15.61 18.68
CA LEU A 4 0.44 16.93 18.22
C LEU A 4 0.11 17.99 19.26
N TYR A 5 1.08 18.89 19.53
CA TYR A 5 0.93 20.03 20.42
C TYR A 5 1.21 21.33 19.67
N ILE A 6 0.41 22.36 19.94
CA ILE A 6 0.71 23.75 19.57
C ILE A 6 0.61 24.59 20.85
N ASP A 7 1.65 25.35 21.15
CA ASP A 7 1.73 26.22 22.34
C ASP A 7 1.38 25.48 23.65
N GLY A 8 1.87 24.24 23.79
CA GLY A 8 1.64 23.40 24.98
C GLY A 8 0.22 22.79 25.09
N LYS A 9 -0.63 22.99 24.11
CA LYS A 9 -1.99 22.40 24.06
C LYS A 9 -2.06 21.34 22.98
N ILE A 10 -2.82 20.26 23.26
CA ILE A 10 -3.08 19.21 22.26
C ILE A 10 -3.86 19.84 21.10
N LEU A 11 -3.34 19.62 19.89
CA LEU A 11 -4.01 20.03 18.66
C LEU A 11 -5.19 19.10 18.38
N THR A 12 -6.41 19.60 18.54
CA THR A 12 -7.65 18.84 18.30
C THR A 12 -8.32 19.17 16.97
N THR A 13 -7.84 20.21 16.28
CA THR A 13 -8.43 20.69 15.03
C THR A 13 -7.35 21.36 14.19
N LEU A 14 -7.27 21.07 12.91
CA LEU A 14 -6.36 21.73 11.99
C LEU A 14 -6.82 23.18 11.73
N PRO A 15 -5.92 24.19 11.83
CA PRO A 15 -6.31 25.60 11.74
C PRO A 15 -6.87 26.05 10.39
N LEU A 16 -6.44 25.41 9.28
CA LEU A 16 -6.77 25.84 7.92
C LEU A 16 -8.13 25.35 7.42
N ASN A 17 -8.56 24.17 7.85
CA ASN A 17 -9.73 23.50 7.28
C ASN A 17 -10.71 22.95 8.33
N ASN A 18 -10.46 23.27 9.60
CA ASN A 18 -11.28 22.85 10.75
C ASN A 18 -11.50 21.31 10.85
N ILE A 19 -10.60 20.51 10.26
CA ILE A 19 -10.65 19.06 10.38
C ILE A 19 -10.34 18.69 11.83
N LYS A 20 -11.27 17.96 12.47
CA LYS A 20 -11.06 17.43 13.81
C LYS A 20 -10.01 16.33 13.77
N LEU A 21 -9.03 16.43 14.65
CA LEU A 21 -8.01 15.41 14.85
C LEU A 21 -8.39 14.54 16.06
N PRO A 22 -8.15 13.24 16.00
CA PRO A 22 -8.24 12.40 17.19
C PRO A 22 -7.15 12.80 18.19
N SER A 23 -7.32 12.46 19.45
CA SER A 23 -6.35 12.77 20.52
C SER A 23 -4.99 12.13 20.29
N THR A 24 -4.94 11.06 19.50
CA THR A 24 -3.71 10.36 19.10
C THR A 24 -3.76 10.03 17.62
N LEU A 25 -2.65 10.27 16.93
CA LEU A 25 -2.47 9.92 15.53
C LEU A 25 -1.78 8.56 15.41
N SER A 26 -2.30 7.73 14.52
CA SER A 26 -1.69 6.46 14.13
C SER A 26 -1.80 6.29 12.61
N ARG A 27 -1.09 5.32 12.04
CA ARG A 27 -1.18 5.03 10.60
C ARG A 27 -2.60 4.66 10.16
N SER A 28 -3.41 4.08 11.06
CA SER A 28 -4.81 3.74 10.78
C SER A 28 -5.71 4.92 10.41
N ILE A 29 -5.27 6.15 10.67
CA ILE A 29 -5.99 7.37 10.24
C ILE A 29 -5.86 7.58 8.74
N GLY A 30 -4.81 7.02 8.12
CA GLY A 30 -4.47 7.18 6.72
C GLY A 30 -3.58 8.38 6.44
N ILE A 31 -2.78 8.27 5.39
CA ILE A 31 -1.80 9.26 4.94
C ILE A 31 -2.14 9.64 3.50
N ASN A 32 -2.02 10.94 3.15
CA ASN A 32 -2.33 11.43 1.80
C ASN A 32 -3.69 10.94 1.30
N LYS A 33 -4.76 11.28 2.00
CA LYS A 33 -6.09 10.71 1.77
C LYS A 33 -6.69 11.10 0.42
N LYS A 34 -7.10 10.10 -0.33
CA LYS A 34 -7.98 10.21 -1.49
C LYS A 34 -9.37 9.70 -1.10
N TYR A 35 -10.40 10.41 -1.50
CA TYR A 35 -11.79 10.03 -1.24
C TYR A 35 -12.46 9.58 -2.53
N ASP A 36 -13.00 8.38 -2.50
CA ASP A 36 -13.78 7.76 -3.59
C ASP A 36 -15.04 7.16 -2.96
N LEU A 37 -15.93 8.03 -2.53
CA LEU A 37 -17.11 7.66 -1.76
C LEU A 37 -18.38 7.89 -2.58
N SER A 38 -19.17 6.86 -2.74
CA SER A 38 -20.54 6.90 -3.27
C SER A 38 -21.59 7.01 -2.16
N SER A 39 -21.23 6.66 -0.91
CA SER A 39 -22.12 6.71 0.24
C SER A 39 -21.35 6.97 1.53
N THR A 40 -22.08 7.29 2.61
CA THR A 40 -21.52 7.45 3.97
C THR A 40 -21.55 6.16 4.79
N LYS A 41 -21.95 5.04 4.17
CA LYS A 41 -22.00 3.71 4.80
C LYS A 41 -20.88 2.82 4.23
N ASN A 42 -20.49 1.79 5.00
CA ASN A 42 -19.51 0.80 4.59
C ASN A 42 -18.22 1.45 4.07
N ILE A 43 -17.68 2.37 4.85
CA ILE A 43 -16.44 3.08 4.50
C ILE A 43 -15.25 2.21 4.84
N THR A 44 -14.43 1.93 3.84
CA THR A 44 -13.16 1.19 3.95
C THR A 44 -11.98 2.12 3.76
N HIS A 45 -10.84 1.74 4.31
CA HIS A 45 -9.58 2.46 4.17
C HIS A 45 -8.53 1.48 3.65
N THR A 46 -7.93 1.79 2.52
CA THR A 46 -6.85 0.99 1.95
C THR A 46 -5.66 1.89 1.62
N THR A 47 -4.50 1.57 2.17
CA THR A 47 -3.26 2.30 1.91
C THR A 47 -2.44 1.57 0.86
N THR A 48 -2.14 2.26 -0.25
CA THR A 48 -1.30 1.74 -1.33
C THR A 48 -0.05 2.61 -1.44
N TYR A 49 1.12 1.97 -1.54
CA TYR A 49 2.39 2.66 -1.73
C TYR A 49 2.73 2.76 -3.21
N TYR A 50 3.14 3.95 -3.61
CA TYR A 50 3.59 4.27 -4.96
C TYR A 50 5.05 4.75 -4.91
N VAL A 51 5.73 4.67 -6.03
CA VAL A 51 7.06 5.25 -6.18
C VAL A 51 6.93 6.71 -6.54
N SER A 52 7.63 7.59 -5.85
CA SER A 52 7.82 8.99 -6.20
C SER A 52 9.30 9.30 -6.40
N LYS A 53 9.61 10.29 -7.25
CA LYS A 53 10.99 10.72 -7.53
C LYS A 53 11.20 12.15 -7.04
N PHE A 54 12.28 12.36 -6.28
CA PHE A 54 12.72 13.69 -5.85
C PHE A 54 14.25 13.75 -5.88
N ASN A 55 14.83 14.72 -6.60
CA ASN A 55 16.28 14.90 -6.76
C ASN A 55 17.01 13.58 -7.11
N ASP A 56 16.51 12.87 -8.13
CA ASP A 56 17.03 11.58 -8.61
C ASP A 56 16.99 10.40 -7.62
N ASN A 57 16.36 10.57 -6.46
CA ASN A 57 16.09 9.50 -5.52
C ASN A 57 14.64 9.03 -5.62
N TYR A 58 14.42 7.73 -5.45
CA TYR A 58 13.09 7.13 -5.34
C TYR A 58 12.67 7.03 -3.88
N TYR A 59 11.37 7.29 -3.65
CA TYR A 59 10.73 7.21 -2.34
C TYR A 59 9.42 6.45 -2.48
N TYR A 60 9.08 5.67 -1.46
CA TYR A 60 7.80 4.98 -1.40
C TYR A 60 6.78 5.85 -0.67
N THR A 61 5.79 6.32 -1.40
CA THR A 61 4.80 7.29 -0.92
C THR A 61 3.45 6.63 -0.70
N PRO A 62 2.95 6.57 0.55
CA PRO A 62 1.64 5.99 0.85
C PRO A 62 0.50 6.94 0.45
N ILE A 63 -0.54 6.38 -0.14
CA ILE A 63 -1.83 7.02 -0.41
C ILE A 63 -2.92 6.18 0.24
N THR A 64 -3.71 6.76 1.14
CA THR A 64 -4.86 6.08 1.73
C THR A 64 -6.12 6.45 0.96
N THR A 65 -6.69 5.50 0.25
CA THR A 65 -8.00 5.63 -0.38
C THR A 65 -9.10 5.31 0.62
N VAL A 66 -10.05 6.23 0.76
CA VAL A 66 -11.25 6.08 1.57
C VAL A 66 -12.41 5.84 0.59
N SER A 67 -12.93 4.64 0.57
CA SER A 67 -13.91 4.19 -0.44
C SER A 67 -15.05 3.36 0.15
N ASN A 68 -16.00 2.99 -0.69
CA ASN A 68 -17.04 2.00 -0.37
C ASN A 68 -16.73 0.63 -1.01
N ASP A 69 -15.49 0.39 -1.43
CA ASP A 69 -15.06 -0.89 -2.00
C ASP A 69 -14.93 -1.91 -0.85
N GLU A 70 -15.73 -2.99 -0.92
CA GLU A 70 -15.78 -4.06 0.09
C GLU A 70 -14.96 -5.29 -0.29
N ARG A 71 -14.23 -5.25 -1.42
CA ARG A 71 -13.32 -6.33 -1.81
C ARG A 71 -12.20 -6.48 -0.80
N GLU A 72 -11.46 -7.57 -0.88
CA GLU A 72 -10.24 -7.75 -0.09
C GLU A 72 -9.24 -6.65 -0.41
N LYS A 73 -8.60 -6.10 0.64
CA LYS A 73 -7.69 -4.96 0.47
C LYS A 73 -6.53 -5.26 -0.47
N ILE A 74 -6.07 -6.51 -0.50
CA ILE A 74 -4.99 -6.92 -1.39
C ILE A 74 -5.40 -6.81 -2.87
N GLU A 75 -6.65 -7.14 -3.21
CA GLU A 75 -7.19 -6.97 -4.56
C GLU A 75 -7.23 -5.49 -4.94
N ILE A 76 -7.68 -4.63 -4.01
CA ILE A 76 -7.72 -3.18 -4.21
C ILE A 76 -6.31 -2.60 -4.39
N ILE A 77 -5.32 -3.11 -3.64
CA ILE A 77 -3.91 -2.71 -3.75
C ILE A 77 -3.38 -3.05 -5.15
N ILE A 78 -3.55 -4.29 -5.59
CA ILE A 78 -3.04 -4.76 -6.89
C ILE A 78 -3.72 -4.00 -8.03
N ASP A 79 -5.03 -3.83 -8.00
CA ASP A 79 -5.77 -3.03 -8.98
C ASP A 79 -5.27 -1.58 -9.03
N SER A 80 -5.03 -0.98 -7.86
CA SER A 80 -4.54 0.40 -7.77
C SER A 80 -3.14 0.57 -8.35
N LEU A 81 -2.28 -0.44 -8.18
CA LEU A 81 -0.93 -0.45 -8.74
C LEU A 81 -0.93 -0.74 -10.25
N SER A 82 -1.83 -1.60 -10.73
CA SER A 82 -1.96 -1.96 -12.16
C SER A 82 -2.62 -0.86 -12.98
N SER A 83 -3.59 -0.14 -12.40
CA SER A 83 -4.42 0.83 -13.14
C SER A 83 -3.76 2.17 -13.46
N CYS A 84 -2.54 2.40 -13.01
CA CYS A 84 -1.67 3.54 -13.31
C CYS A 84 -2.23 4.97 -13.08
N VAL A 85 -1.39 5.80 -12.46
CA VAL A 85 -1.39 7.28 -12.43
C VAL A 85 -2.47 7.93 -11.59
N ILE A 86 -2.16 8.07 -10.30
CA ILE A 86 -2.90 8.97 -9.41
C ILE A 86 -2.44 10.42 -9.61
N ASP A 87 -1.17 10.64 -9.91
CA ASP A 87 -0.52 11.93 -10.13
C ASP A 87 0.72 11.71 -11.03
N GLU A 88 1.09 12.70 -11.87
CA GLU A 88 2.32 12.67 -12.67
C GLU A 88 3.60 12.45 -11.84
N LYS A 89 3.53 12.68 -10.52
CA LYS A 89 4.64 12.50 -9.57
C LYS A 89 4.66 11.13 -8.88
N LEU A 90 3.60 10.35 -9.03
CA LEU A 90 3.46 9.03 -8.43
C LEU A 90 3.45 7.97 -9.54
N MET A 91 4.31 6.97 -9.40
CA MET A 91 4.52 5.93 -10.40
C MET A 91 4.22 4.56 -9.80
N SER A 92 3.70 3.67 -10.62
CA SER A 92 3.71 2.23 -10.36
C SER A 92 4.56 1.55 -11.43
N PHE A 93 5.36 0.58 -11.01
CA PHE A 93 6.17 -0.25 -11.88
C PHE A 93 5.55 -1.64 -12.10
N LEU A 94 4.39 -1.90 -11.51
CA LEU A 94 3.66 -3.14 -11.75
C LEU A 94 3.16 -3.15 -13.21
N ASN A 95 3.44 -4.24 -13.92
CA ASN A 95 2.96 -4.42 -15.28
C ASN A 95 1.42 -4.51 -15.29
N ASN A 96 0.78 -3.73 -16.15
CA ASN A 96 -0.70 -3.67 -16.24
C ASN A 96 -1.35 -5.03 -16.64
N ASN A 97 -0.55 -5.95 -17.19
CA ASN A 97 -1.02 -7.29 -17.54
C ASN A 97 -0.77 -8.31 -16.43
N THR A 98 -0.17 -7.89 -15.31
CA THR A 98 0.05 -8.77 -14.16
C THR A 98 -1.29 -9.16 -13.55
N GLU A 99 -1.53 -10.46 -13.42
CA GLU A 99 -2.70 -11.02 -12.78
C GLU A 99 -2.33 -11.66 -11.44
N MET A 100 -3.02 -11.28 -10.38
CA MET A 100 -2.95 -11.98 -9.11
C MET A 100 -3.86 -13.21 -9.19
N LEU A 101 -3.28 -14.40 -9.19
CA LEU A 101 -3.99 -15.67 -9.33
C LEU A 101 -4.75 -16.02 -8.05
N ASN A 102 -4.09 -15.87 -6.91
CA ASN A 102 -4.68 -16.06 -5.59
C ASN A 102 -3.79 -15.46 -4.51
N PHE A 103 -4.30 -15.38 -3.30
CA PHE A 103 -3.54 -15.07 -2.10
C PHE A 103 -4.03 -15.90 -0.91
N GLU A 104 -3.16 -16.08 0.07
CA GLU A 104 -3.47 -16.79 1.31
C GLU A 104 -2.88 -16.01 2.50
N GLN A 105 -3.67 -15.84 3.55
CA GLN A 105 -3.21 -15.26 4.80
C GLN A 105 -3.15 -16.36 5.86
N THR A 106 -1.98 -16.52 6.46
CA THR A 106 -1.76 -17.37 7.62
C THR A 106 -1.14 -16.51 8.71
N ASP A 107 -1.47 -16.74 9.98
CA ASP A 107 -1.01 -15.98 11.15
C ASP A 107 -0.28 -14.65 10.88
N ASN A 108 1.05 -14.72 10.65
CA ASN A 108 1.93 -13.57 10.44
C ASN A 108 2.40 -13.41 8.99
N THR A 109 1.84 -14.16 8.04
CA THR A 109 2.33 -14.21 6.66
C THR A 109 1.19 -14.04 5.69
N ILE A 110 1.41 -13.26 4.63
CA ILE A 110 0.60 -13.26 3.42
C ILE A 110 1.43 -13.84 2.26
N THR A 111 0.89 -14.84 1.61
CA THR A 111 1.42 -15.38 0.35
C THR A 111 0.59 -14.84 -0.79
N VAL A 112 1.23 -14.25 -1.80
CA VAL A 112 0.59 -13.71 -2.99
C VAL A 112 1.15 -14.44 -4.21
N ASN A 113 0.27 -14.99 -5.02
CA ASN A 113 0.61 -15.75 -6.22
C ASN A 113 0.19 -14.98 -7.47
N PHE A 114 1.13 -14.76 -8.37
CA PHE A 114 0.93 -14.02 -9.60
C PHE A 114 1.18 -14.90 -10.83
N ASP A 115 0.76 -14.42 -11.97
CA ASP A 115 1.22 -14.92 -13.26
C ASP A 115 2.66 -14.44 -13.57
N GLU A 116 3.24 -14.91 -14.67
CA GLU A 116 4.62 -14.57 -15.07
C GLU A 116 4.82 -13.11 -15.48
N ASN A 117 3.75 -12.33 -15.69
CA ASN A 117 3.84 -10.92 -16.09
C ASN A 117 4.38 -10.01 -14.99
N ILE A 118 4.47 -10.48 -13.74
CA ILE A 118 5.13 -9.75 -12.65
C ILE A 118 6.66 -9.77 -12.78
N LEU A 119 7.23 -10.72 -13.53
CA LEU A 119 8.67 -10.89 -13.66
C LEU A 119 9.25 -9.88 -14.66
N ILE A 120 10.34 -9.20 -14.27
CA ILE A 120 11.14 -8.38 -15.17
C ILE A 120 12.10 -9.26 -16.00
N ASN A 121 12.47 -10.42 -15.48
CA ASN A 121 13.36 -11.38 -16.12
C ASN A 121 12.84 -12.81 -15.90
N LEU A 122 12.32 -13.40 -16.97
CA LEU A 122 11.78 -14.77 -16.97
C LEU A 122 12.84 -15.84 -16.71
N GLU A 123 14.08 -15.65 -17.23
CA GLU A 123 15.15 -16.64 -17.08
C GLU A 123 15.69 -16.71 -15.64
N LYS A 124 15.68 -15.55 -14.95
CA LYS A 124 16.17 -15.43 -13.57
C LYS A 124 15.07 -15.46 -12.52
N TYR A 125 13.81 -15.50 -12.94
CA TYR A 125 12.65 -15.38 -12.04
C TYR A 125 12.76 -14.15 -11.13
N GLU A 126 13.07 -12.98 -11.72
CA GLU A 126 13.36 -11.76 -11.00
C GLU A 126 12.17 -10.81 -11.05
N ILE A 127 11.73 -10.35 -9.88
CA ILE A 127 10.71 -9.29 -9.72
C ILE A 127 11.46 -7.98 -9.44
N LEU A 128 10.99 -6.87 -10.05
CA LEU A 128 11.57 -5.55 -9.84
C LEU A 128 11.45 -5.13 -8.36
N GLU A 129 12.51 -4.55 -7.80
CA GLU A 129 12.57 -4.15 -6.39
C GLU A 129 11.44 -3.17 -6.04
N GLU A 130 11.14 -2.20 -6.89
CA GLU A 130 10.06 -1.25 -6.72
C GLU A 130 8.68 -1.91 -6.65
N VAL A 131 8.47 -2.99 -7.41
CA VAL A 131 7.24 -3.78 -7.36
C VAL A 131 7.15 -4.55 -6.05
N LEU A 132 8.24 -5.21 -5.65
CA LEU A 132 8.31 -5.91 -4.36
C LEU A 132 7.99 -4.98 -3.19
N TYR A 133 8.61 -3.79 -3.16
CA TYR A 133 8.43 -2.86 -2.04
C TYR A 133 7.07 -2.18 -2.05
N THR A 134 6.54 -1.76 -3.20
CA THR A 134 5.21 -1.14 -3.24
C THR A 134 4.12 -2.11 -2.80
N ILE A 135 4.17 -3.36 -3.21
CA ILE A 135 3.22 -4.40 -2.77
C ILE A 135 3.42 -4.72 -1.28
N SER A 136 4.65 -4.98 -0.85
CA SER A 136 4.94 -5.38 0.53
C SER A 136 4.57 -4.29 1.54
N LEU A 137 4.99 -3.03 1.31
CA LEU A 137 4.65 -1.91 2.18
C LEU A 137 3.14 -1.69 2.25
N SER A 138 2.45 -1.83 1.11
CA SER A 138 0.99 -1.75 1.07
C SER A 138 0.34 -2.85 1.92
N ILE A 139 0.84 -4.08 1.83
CA ILE A 139 0.34 -5.19 2.65
C ILE A 139 0.59 -4.93 4.13
N TYR A 140 1.79 -4.53 4.54
CA TYR A 140 2.12 -4.28 5.95
C TYR A 140 1.30 -3.15 6.59
N ASP A 141 0.90 -2.13 5.83
CA ASP A 141 0.04 -1.06 6.35
C ASP A 141 -1.44 -1.46 6.46
N ASN A 142 -1.87 -2.50 5.75
CA ASN A 142 -3.27 -2.94 5.73
C ASN A 142 -3.55 -4.21 6.54
N TYR A 143 -2.52 -5.04 6.77
CA TYR A 143 -2.63 -6.34 7.43
C TYR A 143 -1.61 -6.46 8.57
N PRO A 144 -1.97 -7.10 9.70
CA PRO A 144 -1.06 -7.30 10.82
C PRO A 144 -0.12 -8.51 10.57
N VAL A 145 0.69 -8.45 9.52
CA VAL A 145 1.62 -9.51 9.13
C VAL A 145 3.07 -9.02 9.16
N GLU A 146 4.02 -9.94 9.30
CA GLU A 146 5.45 -9.66 9.37
C GLU A 146 6.21 -10.14 8.13
N GLU A 147 5.61 -11.02 7.33
CA GLU A 147 6.24 -11.58 6.13
C GLU A 147 5.25 -11.56 4.95
N VAL A 148 5.76 -11.22 3.77
CA VAL A 148 5.06 -11.37 2.50
C VAL A 148 5.86 -12.29 1.61
N ILE A 149 5.24 -13.37 1.12
CA ILE A 149 5.82 -14.34 0.21
C ILE A 149 5.25 -14.09 -1.17
N PHE A 150 6.14 -13.98 -2.15
CA PHE A 150 5.79 -13.84 -3.57
C PHE A 150 5.95 -15.18 -4.27
N MET A 151 4.89 -15.60 -4.93
CA MET A 151 4.87 -16.79 -5.79
C MET A 151 4.54 -16.40 -7.22
N VAL A 152 5.01 -17.17 -8.18
CA VAL A 152 4.66 -17.05 -9.59
C VAL A 152 4.31 -18.45 -10.10
N ASN A 153 3.08 -18.60 -10.61
CA ASN A 153 2.55 -19.89 -11.07
C ASN A 153 2.77 -21.02 -10.03
N ASP A 154 2.46 -20.73 -8.76
CA ASP A 154 2.61 -21.61 -7.59
C ASP A 154 4.06 -21.94 -7.20
N GLU A 155 5.07 -21.30 -7.81
CA GLU A 155 6.46 -21.41 -7.40
C GLU A 155 6.88 -20.23 -6.53
N LYS A 156 7.47 -20.49 -5.38
CA LYS A 156 8.00 -19.44 -4.50
C LYS A 156 9.24 -18.79 -5.09
N ILE A 157 9.15 -17.47 -5.31
CA ILE A 157 10.23 -16.68 -5.90
C ILE A 157 11.06 -15.98 -4.83
N THR A 158 10.40 -15.22 -3.96
CA THR A 158 11.09 -14.42 -2.92
C THR A 158 10.16 -14.13 -1.75
N LYS A 159 10.70 -13.47 -0.74
CA LYS A 159 9.94 -12.96 0.38
C LYS A 159 10.49 -11.63 0.87
N THR A 160 9.64 -10.84 1.48
CA THR A 160 10.01 -9.63 2.22
C THR A 160 9.61 -9.77 3.69
N THR A 161 10.29 -9.04 4.57
CA THR A 161 9.92 -8.97 5.99
C THR A 161 9.78 -7.51 6.40
N ALA A 162 8.84 -7.21 7.28
CA ALA A 162 8.58 -5.84 7.74
C ALA A 162 9.84 -5.17 8.31
N LYS A 163 10.72 -5.93 8.98
CA LYS A 163 11.98 -5.44 9.57
C LYS A 163 13.06 -5.05 8.55
N LEU A 164 12.97 -5.50 7.30
CA LEU A 164 13.94 -5.14 6.25
C LEU A 164 13.55 -3.84 5.53
N LEU A 165 12.33 -3.35 5.78
CA LEU A 165 11.76 -2.17 5.11
C LEU A 165 11.69 -0.95 6.05
N GLU A 166 12.17 -1.08 7.29
CA GLU A 166 12.40 0.01 8.23
C GLU A 166 13.80 0.62 8.01
#